data_e50589d2283d0ffd9b6d2a5bcb6103f3
#
_entry.id   e50589d2283d0ffd9b6d2a5bcb6103f3
#
_cell.length_a   1.000
_cell.length_b   1.000
_cell.length_c   1.000
_cell.angle_alpha   90.00
_cell.angle_beta   90.00
_cell.angle_gamma   90.00
#
_symmetry.space_group_name_H-M   'P 1'
#
loop_
_entity.id
_entity.type
_entity.pdbx_description
1 polymer ?
#
loop_
_entity_poly.entity_id
_entity_poly.type
_entity_poly.pdbx_seq_one_letter_code
_entity_poly.pdbx_strand_id
1 'polypeptide(L)'
;MIYRIMNLSFVLILSVAFAEQMQISPDAVELVRLKFGGGSDWYNGPTELPNLAEFVRLNTGINAFSTGRFVEPLDEELFSYPFMFMVGHGNCFFSEREASRMRQYLESGGFLLVNDDYGLDAAFRRELKKIFPDKELIELPFDNEIYHCFYDFPNGLPKVHEHDGKPAKGFGIFIEGRLALFYVYESDIADGWDDPDVHGDPPDKRETSFRMGTNILVYALTH
;
A
#
# COMPACT_ATOMS: atom_id res chain seq x y z
N MET A 1 31.53 32.06 -67.16
CA MET A 1 31.86 31.67 -65.77
C MET A 1 30.55 31.82 -64.98
N ILE A 2 29.79 30.73 -64.87
CA ILE A 2 28.44 30.71 -64.34
C ILE A 2 28.52 30.12 -62.92
N TYR A 3 28.24 30.93 -61.88
CA TYR A 3 28.16 30.48 -60.52
C TYR A 3 26.77 29.84 -60.26
N ARG A 4 26.76 28.53 -59.98
CA ARG A 4 25.57 27.84 -59.45
C ARG A 4 25.46 28.11 -57.95
N ILE A 5 24.37 28.79 -57.56
CA ILE A 5 23.98 28.95 -56.17
C ILE A 5 23.24 27.69 -55.78
N MET A 6 23.85 26.91 -54.83
CA MET A 6 23.17 25.77 -54.20
C MET A 6 22.36 26.25 -53.01
N ASN A 7 21.01 26.19 -53.14
CA ASN A 7 20.10 26.43 -52.05
C ASN A 7 20.09 25.22 -51.14
N LEU A 8 20.62 25.36 -49.92
CA LEU A 8 20.50 24.39 -48.84
C LEU A 8 19.19 24.67 -48.12
N SER A 9 18.17 23.86 -48.40
CA SER A 9 16.92 23.87 -47.63
C SER A 9 17.15 23.12 -46.34
N PHE A 10 17.20 23.84 -45.23
CA PHE A 10 17.22 23.27 -43.85
C PHE A 10 15.78 22.83 -43.51
N VAL A 11 15.55 21.52 -43.54
CA VAL A 11 14.29 20.93 -43.01
C VAL A 11 14.44 20.83 -41.51
N LEU A 12 13.80 21.71 -40.77
CA LEU A 12 13.68 21.66 -39.32
C LEU A 12 12.62 20.60 -38.95
N ILE A 13 13.05 19.42 -38.59
CA ILE A 13 12.15 18.39 -38.05
C ILE A 13 11.87 18.76 -36.59
N LEU A 14 10.72 19.37 -36.33
CA LEU A 14 10.18 19.53 -35.00
C LEU A 14 9.72 18.12 -34.52
N SER A 15 10.52 17.45 -33.72
CA SER A 15 10.06 16.32 -32.93
C SER A 15 9.20 16.85 -31.80
N VAL A 16 7.89 16.84 -31.99
CA VAL A 16 6.91 17.03 -30.91
C VAL A 16 6.91 15.72 -30.12
N ALA A 17 7.65 15.69 -29.02
CA ALA A 17 7.49 14.65 -28.01
C ALA A 17 6.11 14.88 -27.37
N PHE A 18 5.12 14.08 -27.78
CA PHE A 18 3.89 13.93 -27.01
C PHE A 18 4.29 13.27 -25.70
N ALA A 19 4.41 14.06 -24.63
CA ALA A 19 4.28 13.52 -23.30
C ALA A 19 2.82 13.05 -23.21
N GLU A 20 2.61 11.75 -23.30
CA GLU A 20 1.34 11.11 -22.95
C GLU A 20 1.09 11.44 -21.48
N GLN A 21 0.36 12.51 -21.22
CA GLN A 21 -0.21 12.75 -19.91
C GLN A 21 -1.15 11.58 -19.66
N MET A 22 -0.75 10.68 -18.77
CA MET A 22 -1.61 9.61 -18.29
C MET A 22 -2.90 10.26 -17.76
N GLN A 23 -3.97 10.22 -18.57
CA GLN A 23 -5.27 10.67 -18.11
C GLN A 23 -5.74 9.67 -17.05
N ILE A 24 -5.57 10.06 -15.79
CA ILE A 24 -6.09 9.30 -14.66
C ILE A 24 -7.61 9.28 -14.80
N SER A 25 -8.18 8.10 -14.96
CA SER A 25 -9.64 7.91 -15.05
C SER A 25 -10.32 8.38 -13.75
N PRO A 26 -11.54 8.93 -13.79
CA PRO A 26 -12.25 9.38 -12.59
C PRO A 26 -12.51 8.27 -11.54
N ASP A 27 -12.45 7.01 -11.95
CA ASP A 27 -12.61 5.82 -11.12
C ASP A 27 -11.28 5.20 -10.66
N ALA A 28 -10.16 5.88 -10.94
CA ALA A 28 -8.84 5.39 -10.56
C ALA A 28 -8.61 5.56 -9.06
N VAL A 29 -8.05 4.52 -8.44
CA VAL A 29 -7.70 4.50 -7.02
C VAL A 29 -6.21 4.71 -6.85
N GLU A 30 -5.81 5.81 -6.21
CA GLU A 30 -4.42 6.04 -5.85
C GLU A 30 -4.09 5.32 -4.54
N LEU A 31 -3.06 4.47 -4.59
CA LEU A 31 -2.48 3.84 -3.40
C LEU A 31 -1.44 4.78 -2.81
N VAL A 32 -1.65 5.19 -1.56
CA VAL A 32 -0.80 6.15 -0.86
C VAL A 32 -0.22 5.55 0.40
N ARG A 33 0.93 6.08 0.80
CA ARG A 33 1.65 5.67 2.00
C ARG A 33 1.36 6.63 3.14
N LEU A 34 1.13 6.11 4.34
CA LEU A 34 1.02 6.92 5.55
C LEU A 34 2.41 7.31 6.05
N LYS A 35 2.68 8.62 6.11
CA LYS A 35 3.85 9.16 6.78
C LYS A 35 3.51 9.42 8.25
N PHE A 36 4.29 8.85 9.15
CA PHE A 36 4.09 8.94 10.59
C PHE A 36 5.38 9.31 11.33
N GLY A 37 5.25 9.76 12.57
CA GLY A 37 6.37 10.11 13.42
C GLY A 37 7.01 8.90 14.10
N GLY A 38 8.06 9.13 14.91
CA GLY A 38 8.69 8.09 15.72
C GLY A 38 10.06 7.63 15.23
N GLY A 39 10.53 8.14 14.08
CA GLY A 39 11.85 7.84 13.53
C GLY A 39 11.95 6.56 12.74
N SER A 40 10.80 5.93 12.40
CA SER A 40 10.74 4.80 11.48
C SER A 40 11.01 5.25 10.03
N ASP A 41 11.38 4.29 9.22
CA ASP A 41 11.62 4.43 7.78
C ASP A 41 10.35 4.18 6.95
N TRP A 42 9.26 4.84 7.28
CA TRP A 42 7.95 4.76 6.60
C TRP A 42 8.05 4.89 5.06
N TYR A 43 9.17 5.37 4.54
CA TYR A 43 9.49 5.54 3.13
C TYR A 43 10.23 4.34 2.51
N ASN A 44 10.50 3.29 3.29
CA ASN A 44 11.13 2.06 2.82
C ASN A 44 10.30 1.37 1.72
N GLY A 45 10.95 0.61 0.83
CA GLY A 45 10.27 -0.10 -0.25
C GLY A 45 9.54 0.82 -1.26
N PRO A 46 10.23 1.75 -1.95
CA PRO A 46 9.58 2.74 -2.81
C PRO A 46 8.86 2.13 -4.02
N THR A 47 9.16 0.89 -4.39
CA THR A 47 8.54 0.19 -5.52
C THR A 47 7.36 -0.69 -5.13
N GLU A 48 7.11 -0.94 -3.84
CA GLU A 48 6.03 -1.77 -3.32
C GLU A 48 4.64 -1.39 -3.86
N LEU A 49 4.19 -0.17 -3.59
CA LEU A 49 2.86 0.28 -4.01
C LEU A 49 2.72 0.44 -5.54
N PRO A 50 3.70 0.97 -6.27
CA PRO A 50 3.67 0.96 -7.73
C PRO A 50 3.50 -0.44 -8.32
N ASN A 51 4.27 -1.42 -7.85
CA ASN A 51 4.22 -2.79 -8.34
C ASN A 51 2.90 -3.48 -7.93
N LEU A 52 2.43 -3.29 -6.69
CA LEU A 52 1.11 -3.80 -6.27
C LEU A 52 -0.01 -3.22 -7.12
N ALA A 53 -0.01 -1.90 -7.35
CA ALA A 53 -1.02 -1.25 -8.16
C ALA A 53 -1.04 -1.79 -9.61
N GLU A 54 0.14 -2.00 -10.20
CA GLU A 54 0.24 -2.59 -11.53
C GLU A 54 -0.28 -4.03 -11.55
N PHE A 55 0.10 -4.85 -10.58
CA PHE A 55 -0.39 -6.23 -10.49
C PHE A 55 -1.93 -6.28 -10.37
N VAL A 56 -2.50 -5.46 -9.49
CA VAL A 56 -3.96 -5.35 -9.30
C VAL A 56 -4.63 -4.93 -10.60
N ARG A 57 -4.14 -3.89 -11.27
CA ARG A 57 -4.68 -3.39 -12.53
C ARG A 57 -4.66 -4.45 -13.64
N LEU A 58 -3.61 -5.27 -13.70
CA LEU A 58 -3.47 -6.31 -14.72
C LEU A 58 -4.33 -7.56 -14.45
N ASN A 59 -4.64 -7.85 -13.18
CA ASN A 59 -5.29 -9.09 -12.78
C ASN A 59 -6.74 -8.91 -12.30
N THR A 60 -7.19 -7.66 -12.15
CA THR A 60 -8.56 -7.35 -11.72
C THR A 60 -9.18 -6.29 -12.63
N GLY A 61 -10.41 -5.85 -12.35
CA GLY A 61 -11.02 -4.69 -13.01
C GLY A 61 -10.73 -3.35 -12.31
N ILE A 62 -9.89 -3.35 -11.27
CA ILE A 62 -9.61 -2.14 -10.47
C ILE A 62 -8.53 -1.32 -11.17
N ASN A 63 -8.84 -0.06 -11.45
CA ASN A 63 -7.88 0.89 -12.02
C ASN A 63 -7.02 1.51 -10.91
N ALA A 64 -6.12 0.69 -10.31
CA ALA A 64 -5.20 1.13 -9.27
C ALA A 64 -3.93 1.76 -9.86
N PHE A 65 -3.39 2.76 -9.19
CA PHE A 65 -2.09 3.35 -9.48
C PHE A 65 -1.41 3.85 -8.21
N SER A 66 -0.11 4.10 -8.27
CA SER A 66 0.61 4.80 -7.20
C SER A 66 1.66 5.73 -7.82
N THR A 67 1.70 6.95 -7.31
CA THR A 67 2.70 7.97 -7.69
C THR A 67 3.86 8.03 -6.69
N GLY A 68 3.88 7.14 -5.68
CA GLY A 68 4.79 7.22 -4.55
C GLY A 68 4.41 8.30 -3.55
N ARG A 69 3.17 8.83 -3.65
CA ARG A 69 2.65 9.85 -2.73
C ARG A 69 2.56 9.29 -1.31
N PHE A 70 2.85 10.16 -0.35
CA PHE A 70 2.56 9.92 1.06
C PHE A 70 1.62 11.00 1.60
N VAL A 71 0.90 10.64 2.67
CA VAL A 71 -0.08 11.50 3.35
C VAL A 71 0.21 11.46 4.84
N GLU A 72 0.21 12.62 5.49
CA GLU A 72 0.32 12.73 6.94
C GLU A 72 -1.09 12.69 7.58
N PRO A 73 -1.24 12.24 8.84
CA PRO A 73 -2.56 12.17 9.48
C PRO A 73 -3.31 13.50 9.54
N LEU A 74 -2.59 14.62 9.52
CA LEU A 74 -3.18 15.96 9.60
C LEU A 74 -3.43 16.64 8.25
N ASP A 75 -3.08 16.00 7.16
CA ASP A 75 -3.33 16.54 5.83
C ASP A 75 -4.83 16.66 5.54
N GLU A 76 -5.22 17.70 4.81
CA GLU A 76 -6.62 17.93 4.45
C GLU A 76 -7.15 16.83 3.54
N GLU A 77 -6.27 16.31 2.65
CA GLU A 77 -6.61 15.28 1.67
C GLU A 77 -6.70 13.85 2.23
N LEU A 78 -6.41 13.62 3.53
CA LEU A 78 -6.43 12.30 4.17
C LEU A 78 -7.70 11.49 3.81
N PHE A 79 -8.85 12.14 3.83
CA PHE A 79 -10.15 11.50 3.57
C PHE A 79 -10.46 11.27 2.09
N SER A 80 -9.58 11.70 1.20
CA SER A 80 -9.73 11.48 -0.25
C SER A 80 -9.25 10.09 -0.67
N TYR A 81 -8.54 9.40 0.20
CA TYR A 81 -7.95 8.08 -0.08
C TYR A 81 -8.73 6.99 0.64
N PRO A 82 -9.39 6.07 -0.09
CA PRO A 82 -10.12 4.96 0.53
C PRO A 82 -9.21 3.93 1.18
N PHE A 83 -7.95 3.86 0.72
CA PHE A 83 -6.93 2.91 1.17
C PHE A 83 -5.63 3.63 1.48
N MET A 84 -5.05 3.33 2.64
CA MET A 84 -3.71 3.77 3.02
C MET A 84 -2.83 2.59 3.46
N PHE A 85 -1.55 2.72 3.19
CA PHE A 85 -0.52 1.77 3.55
C PHE A 85 0.46 2.34 4.56
N MET A 86 0.65 1.64 5.66
CA MET A 86 1.63 1.94 6.71
C MET A 86 2.65 0.82 6.80
N VAL A 87 3.92 1.15 6.66
CA VAL A 87 5.04 0.22 6.70
C VAL A 87 6.23 0.87 7.40
N GLY A 88 7.14 0.09 7.94
CA GLY A 88 8.42 0.55 8.47
C GLY A 88 8.95 -0.28 9.63
N HIS A 89 10.20 -0.01 9.99
CA HIS A 89 10.93 -0.70 11.05
C HIS A 89 10.82 0.03 12.40
N GLY A 90 10.78 -0.73 13.46
CA GLY A 90 11.02 -0.32 14.84
C GLY A 90 9.90 0.52 15.45
N ASN A 91 9.96 1.85 15.39
CA ASN A 91 9.09 2.69 16.20
C ASN A 91 8.15 3.57 15.38
N CYS A 92 6.90 3.67 15.81
CA CYS A 92 5.95 4.67 15.31
C CYS A 92 5.42 5.54 16.46
N PHE A 93 4.94 6.72 16.10
CA PHE A 93 4.37 7.68 17.05
C PHE A 93 3.29 8.52 16.38
N PHE A 94 2.16 8.67 17.07
CA PHE A 94 1.11 9.61 16.76
C PHE A 94 0.90 10.57 17.96
N SER A 95 0.81 11.86 17.70
CA SER A 95 0.26 12.80 18.68
C SER A 95 -1.23 12.50 18.91
N GLU A 96 -1.81 13.02 19.99
CA GLU A 96 -3.25 12.86 20.28
C GLU A 96 -4.13 13.39 19.14
N ARG A 97 -3.71 14.47 18.47
CA ARG A 97 -4.41 15.05 17.33
C ARG A 97 -4.36 14.13 16.11
N GLU A 98 -3.20 13.56 15.81
CA GLU A 98 -3.02 12.60 14.71
C GLU A 98 -3.80 11.31 14.97
N ALA A 99 -3.73 10.77 16.19
CA ALA A 99 -4.50 9.59 16.58
C ALA A 99 -6.02 9.82 16.44
N SER A 100 -6.52 10.98 16.87
CA SER A 100 -7.91 11.36 16.69
C SER A 100 -8.30 11.47 15.22
N ARG A 101 -7.42 12.00 14.39
CA ARG A 101 -7.65 12.14 12.94
C ARG A 101 -7.66 10.78 12.23
N MET A 102 -6.73 9.88 12.61
CA MET A 102 -6.71 8.50 12.09
C MET A 102 -7.97 7.72 12.49
N ARG A 103 -8.45 7.91 13.73
CA ARG A 103 -9.75 7.34 14.14
C ARG A 103 -10.87 7.81 13.22
N GLN A 104 -11.02 9.13 13.03
CA GLN A 104 -12.04 9.69 12.16
C GLN A 104 -11.96 9.14 10.74
N TYR A 105 -10.76 9.00 10.19
CA TYR A 105 -10.54 8.42 8.88
C TYR A 105 -11.08 6.99 8.79
N LEU A 106 -10.75 6.13 9.74
CA LEU A 106 -11.19 4.74 9.77
C LEU A 106 -12.71 4.62 10.03
N GLU A 107 -13.27 5.47 10.90
CA GLU A 107 -14.71 5.52 11.19
C GLU A 107 -15.52 6.05 10.00
N SER A 108 -14.96 6.88 9.14
CA SER A 108 -15.64 7.41 7.95
C SER A 108 -15.52 6.55 6.69
N GLY A 109 -15.01 5.32 6.81
CA GLY A 109 -14.96 4.38 5.70
C GLY A 109 -13.55 4.12 5.14
N GLY A 110 -12.53 4.85 5.61
CA GLY A 110 -11.15 4.58 5.23
C GLY A 110 -10.67 3.19 5.67
N PHE A 111 -9.69 2.66 4.96
CA PHE A 111 -9.03 1.40 5.27
C PHE A 111 -7.52 1.61 5.46
N LEU A 112 -6.94 1.02 6.51
CA LEU A 112 -5.51 1.05 6.78
C LEU A 112 -4.92 -0.36 6.75
N LEU A 113 -4.02 -0.60 5.80
CA LEU A 113 -3.11 -1.73 5.84
C LEU A 113 -1.86 -1.34 6.62
N VAL A 114 -1.51 -2.12 7.64
CA VAL A 114 -0.27 -1.97 8.40
C VAL A 114 0.57 -3.21 8.19
N ASN A 115 1.78 -3.04 7.67
CA ASN A 115 2.77 -4.09 7.48
C ASN A 115 3.90 -3.90 8.49
N ASP A 116 4.13 -4.88 9.35
CA ASP A 116 5.29 -4.89 10.24
C ASP A 116 6.51 -5.38 9.44
N ASP A 117 7.32 -4.44 9.04
CA ASP A 117 8.54 -4.69 8.30
C ASP A 117 9.56 -5.42 9.19
N TYR A 118 9.84 -4.89 10.36
CA TYR A 118 10.45 -5.59 11.50
C TYR A 118 10.47 -4.72 12.75
N GLY A 119 9.96 -5.28 13.84
CA GLY A 119 10.03 -4.64 15.17
C GLY A 119 9.06 -3.49 15.38
N LEU A 120 8.11 -3.24 14.46
CA LEU A 120 7.08 -2.22 14.59
C LEU A 120 5.99 -2.64 15.59
N ASP A 121 5.76 -3.93 15.82
CA ASP A 121 4.63 -4.50 16.56
C ASP A 121 4.37 -3.82 17.92
N ALA A 122 5.39 -3.74 18.76
CA ALA A 122 5.21 -3.18 20.10
C ALA A 122 4.84 -1.68 20.07
N ALA A 123 5.45 -0.94 19.15
CA ALA A 123 5.16 0.47 18.97
C ALA A 123 3.77 0.69 18.36
N PHE A 124 3.43 -0.05 17.33
CA PHE A 124 2.12 0.03 16.67
C PHE A 124 0.97 -0.29 17.65
N ARG A 125 1.07 -1.37 18.43
CA ARG A 125 0.06 -1.70 19.44
C ARG A 125 -0.10 -0.63 20.52
N ARG A 126 1.00 0.04 20.90
CA ARG A 126 0.96 1.19 21.82
C ARG A 126 0.22 2.38 21.19
N GLU A 127 0.56 2.73 19.96
CA GLU A 127 -0.05 3.87 19.26
C GLU A 127 -1.51 3.60 18.90
N LEU A 128 -1.85 2.35 18.56
CA LEU A 128 -3.23 1.94 18.29
C LEU A 128 -4.16 2.20 19.50
N LYS A 129 -3.67 2.09 20.73
CA LYS A 129 -4.44 2.43 21.94
C LYS A 129 -4.78 3.93 22.06
N LYS A 130 -4.03 4.82 21.40
CA LYS A 130 -4.41 6.23 21.29
C LYS A 130 -5.51 6.40 20.22
N ILE A 131 -5.40 5.67 19.10
CA ILE A 131 -6.41 5.71 18.05
C ILE A 131 -7.73 5.10 18.58
N PHE A 132 -7.68 3.90 19.18
CA PHE A 132 -8.81 3.15 19.71
C PHE A 132 -8.53 2.66 21.13
N PRO A 133 -8.80 3.47 22.19
CA PRO A 133 -8.56 3.07 23.57
C PRO A 133 -9.39 1.86 24.01
N ASP A 134 -10.55 1.69 23.41
CA ASP A 134 -11.59 0.69 23.71
C ASP A 134 -11.58 -0.54 22.80
N LYS A 135 -10.70 -0.56 21.79
CA LYS A 135 -10.58 -1.70 20.86
C LYS A 135 -9.23 -2.40 21.00
N GLU A 136 -9.22 -3.66 20.60
CA GLU A 136 -8.01 -4.48 20.52
C GLU A 136 -7.89 -5.10 19.14
N LEU A 137 -6.65 -5.36 18.70
CA LEU A 137 -6.39 -6.17 17.52
C LEU A 137 -6.92 -7.59 17.76
N ILE A 138 -7.80 -8.02 16.87
CA ILE A 138 -8.38 -9.37 16.87
C ILE A 138 -7.64 -10.18 15.81
N GLU A 139 -7.08 -11.34 16.18
CA GLU A 139 -6.53 -12.28 15.20
C GLU A 139 -7.66 -12.77 14.29
N LEU A 140 -7.47 -12.63 12.98
CA LEU A 140 -8.49 -13.03 12.01
C LEU A 140 -8.46 -14.55 11.82
N PRO A 141 -9.62 -15.23 11.92
CA PRO A 141 -9.72 -16.64 11.61
C PRO A 141 -9.50 -16.87 10.11
N PHE A 142 -9.08 -18.08 9.74
CA PHE A 142 -8.71 -18.41 8.35
C PHE A 142 -9.89 -18.33 7.37
N ASP A 143 -11.12 -18.40 7.84
CA ASP A 143 -12.34 -18.22 7.07
C ASP A 143 -12.79 -16.75 6.93
N ASN A 144 -11.99 -15.80 7.43
CA ASN A 144 -12.28 -14.38 7.25
C ASN A 144 -12.27 -14.01 5.77
N GLU A 145 -13.25 -13.21 5.36
CA GLU A 145 -13.48 -12.83 3.97
C GLU A 145 -12.27 -12.20 3.28
N ILE A 146 -11.42 -11.47 4.00
CA ILE A 146 -10.21 -10.87 3.43
C ILE A 146 -9.25 -11.92 2.81
N TYR A 147 -9.31 -13.16 3.28
CA TYR A 147 -8.51 -14.25 2.75
C TYR A 147 -9.14 -14.94 1.54
N HIS A 148 -10.38 -14.59 1.16
CA HIS A 148 -11.14 -15.30 0.12
C HIS A 148 -11.86 -14.39 -0.88
N CYS A 149 -11.84 -13.07 -0.69
CA CYS A 149 -12.65 -12.13 -1.48
C CYS A 149 -12.27 -12.08 -2.97
N PHE A 150 -11.05 -12.49 -3.36
CA PHE A 150 -10.62 -12.56 -4.77
C PHE A 150 -9.76 -13.81 -5.02
N TYR A 151 -8.65 -13.99 -4.32
CA TYR A 151 -7.84 -15.20 -4.30
C TYR A 151 -8.11 -16.00 -3.03
N ASP A 152 -7.93 -17.31 -3.08
CA ASP A 152 -8.18 -18.20 -1.95
C ASP A 152 -6.90 -18.44 -1.13
N PHE A 153 -6.94 -18.09 0.16
CA PHE A 153 -5.88 -18.30 1.14
C PHE A 153 -6.41 -19.13 2.32
N PRO A 154 -6.60 -20.44 2.15
CA PRO A 154 -7.26 -21.29 3.17
C PRO A 154 -6.48 -21.42 4.49
N ASN A 155 -5.22 -21.03 4.49
CA ASN A 155 -4.36 -21.00 5.68
C ASN A 155 -4.13 -19.56 6.21
N GLY A 156 -4.92 -18.59 5.76
CA GLY A 156 -4.80 -17.19 6.15
C GLY A 156 -3.59 -16.48 5.54
N LEU A 157 -2.97 -15.57 6.31
CA LEU A 157 -1.87 -14.73 5.84
C LEU A 157 -0.65 -15.58 5.42
N PRO A 158 -0.14 -15.46 4.19
CA PRO A 158 1.08 -16.17 3.76
C PRO A 158 2.31 -15.62 4.48
N LYS A 159 3.31 -16.47 4.73
CA LYS A 159 4.62 -16.07 5.24
C LYS A 159 5.52 -15.69 4.07
N VAL A 160 5.94 -14.43 4.00
CA VAL A 160 6.83 -13.93 2.94
C VAL A 160 8.26 -13.78 3.47
N HIS A 161 8.48 -12.97 4.48
CA HIS A 161 9.77 -12.86 5.14
C HIS A 161 9.80 -13.52 6.51
N GLU A 162 11.00 -13.87 6.95
CA GLU A 162 11.26 -14.46 8.24
C GLU A 162 11.74 -13.36 9.19
N HIS A 163 11.00 -13.14 10.30
CA HIS A 163 11.44 -12.23 11.37
C HIS A 163 11.94 -13.02 12.57
N ASP A 164 11.04 -13.28 13.53
CA ASP A 164 11.39 -13.97 14.80
C ASP A 164 11.05 -15.47 14.77
N GLY A 165 10.82 -16.06 13.61
CA GLY A 165 10.45 -17.48 13.48
C GLY A 165 9.04 -17.82 13.96
N LYS A 166 8.17 -16.80 14.13
CA LYS A 166 6.78 -17.01 14.52
C LYS A 166 5.89 -17.19 13.28
N PRO A 167 4.70 -17.79 13.44
CA PRO A 167 3.73 -17.88 12.36
C PRO A 167 3.28 -16.50 11.87
N ALA A 168 3.05 -16.37 10.57
CA ALA A 168 2.37 -15.22 10.00
C ALA A 168 0.94 -15.13 10.54
N LYS A 169 0.51 -13.93 10.93
CA LYS A 169 -0.82 -13.68 11.48
C LYS A 169 -1.39 -12.37 10.95
N GLY A 170 -2.63 -12.41 10.51
CA GLY A 170 -3.40 -11.22 10.23
C GLY A 170 -4.23 -10.83 11.46
N PHE A 171 -4.16 -9.55 11.83
CA PHE A 171 -5.02 -8.99 12.88
C PHE A 171 -5.88 -7.87 12.30
N GLY A 172 -6.99 -7.58 12.94
CA GLY A 172 -7.89 -6.53 12.49
C GLY A 172 -8.50 -5.69 13.59
N ILE A 173 -8.93 -4.49 13.20
CA ILE A 173 -9.87 -3.64 13.96
C ILE A 173 -11.16 -3.57 13.17
N PHE A 174 -12.26 -3.90 13.85
CA PHE A 174 -13.61 -3.82 13.31
C PHE A 174 -14.34 -2.58 13.79
N ILE A 175 -14.99 -1.89 12.85
CA ILE A 175 -15.87 -0.74 13.10
C ILE A 175 -17.22 -1.07 12.45
N GLU A 176 -18.27 -1.14 13.27
CA GLU A 176 -19.63 -1.48 12.81
C GLU A 176 -19.73 -2.76 11.97
N GLY A 177 -18.88 -3.75 12.27
CA GLY A 177 -18.79 -5.02 11.55
C GLY A 177 -17.88 -5.03 10.33
N ARG A 178 -17.39 -3.87 9.85
CA ARG A 178 -16.43 -3.75 8.79
C ARG A 178 -14.99 -3.86 9.33
N LEU A 179 -14.13 -4.65 8.70
CA LEU A 179 -12.69 -4.62 8.96
C LEU A 179 -12.13 -3.31 8.41
N ALA A 180 -11.78 -2.37 9.28
CA ALA A 180 -11.29 -1.05 8.91
C ALA A 180 -9.76 -0.94 8.92
N LEU A 181 -9.09 -1.82 9.64
CA LEU A 181 -7.64 -1.92 9.71
C LEU A 181 -7.24 -3.39 9.65
N PHE A 182 -6.30 -3.70 8.77
CA PHE A 182 -5.65 -5.02 8.68
C PHE A 182 -4.17 -4.88 9.02
N TYR A 183 -3.71 -5.65 10.00
CA TYR A 183 -2.33 -5.66 10.46
C TYR A 183 -1.66 -6.98 10.12
N VAL A 184 -0.60 -6.89 9.33
CA VAL A 184 0.27 -7.99 8.91
C VAL A 184 1.38 -8.15 9.94
N TYR A 185 1.42 -9.30 10.61
CA TYR A 185 2.39 -9.63 11.64
C TYR A 185 3.23 -10.84 11.25
N GLU A 186 4.54 -10.77 11.41
CA GLU A 186 5.49 -11.87 11.15
C GLU A 186 5.45 -12.41 9.71
N SER A 187 5.08 -11.59 8.73
CA SER A 187 5.02 -12.00 7.34
C SER A 187 5.79 -11.10 6.40
N ASP A 188 5.67 -9.78 6.58
CA ASP A 188 6.22 -8.78 5.68
C ASP A 188 5.87 -9.04 4.21
N ILE A 189 4.56 -8.98 3.93
CA ILE A 189 4.08 -9.20 2.56
C ILE A 189 4.54 -8.11 1.61
N ALA A 190 4.87 -6.92 2.10
CA ALA A 190 5.24 -5.79 1.27
C ALA A 190 6.60 -5.97 0.57
N ASP A 191 7.54 -6.63 1.21
CA ASP A 191 8.82 -6.99 0.61
C ASP A 191 8.65 -7.81 -0.69
N GLY A 192 7.63 -8.67 -0.74
CA GLY A 192 7.30 -9.42 -1.95
C GLY A 192 6.77 -8.55 -3.10
N TRP A 193 6.40 -7.30 -2.84
CA TRP A 193 5.94 -6.34 -3.87
C TRP A 193 7.09 -5.50 -4.43
N ASP A 194 8.23 -5.40 -3.76
CA ASP A 194 9.39 -4.68 -4.27
C ASP A 194 9.92 -5.28 -5.58
N ASP A 195 10.82 -4.56 -6.24
CA ASP A 195 11.48 -5.06 -7.44
C ASP A 195 12.25 -6.36 -7.15
N PRO A 196 12.32 -7.29 -8.12
CA PRO A 196 12.85 -8.64 -7.89
C PRO A 196 14.27 -8.72 -7.35
N ASP A 197 15.06 -7.68 -7.56
CA ASP A 197 16.47 -7.60 -7.16
C ASP A 197 16.68 -6.99 -5.76
N VAL A 198 15.62 -6.48 -5.11
CA VAL A 198 15.72 -5.86 -3.80
C VAL A 198 15.91 -6.93 -2.71
N HIS A 199 14.97 -7.86 -2.60
CA HIS A 199 15.00 -8.93 -1.58
C HIS A 199 15.43 -10.29 -2.13
N GLY A 200 15.44 -10.46 -3.46
CA GLY A 200 15.78 -11.73 -4.11
C GLY A 200 14.77 -12.84 -3.89
N ASP A 201 13.54 -12.50 -3.58
CA ASP A 201 12.46 -13.45 -3.34
C ASP A 201 12.14 -14.29 -4.59
N PRO A 202 11.90 -15.59 -4.44
CA PRO A 202 11.45 -16.45 -5.53
C PRO A 202 10.15 -15.93 -6.18
N PRO A 203 9.97 -16.10 -7.50
CA PRO A 203 8.79 -15.60 -8.21
C PRO A 203 7.45 -16.07 -7.65
N ASP A 204 7.37 -17.32 -7.18
CA ASP A 204 6.15 -17.90 -6.57
C ASP A 204 5.82 -17.26 -5.22
N LYS A 205 6.82 -16.93 -4.43
CA LYS A 205 6.66 -16.20 -3.16
C LYS A 205 6.15 -14.79 -3.42
N ARG A 206 6.77 -14.08 -4.38
CA ARG A 206 6.34 -12.74 -4.80
C ARG A 206 4.91 -12.75 -5.34
N GLU A 207 4.56 -13.73 -6.19
CA GLU A 207 3.19 -13.87 -6.71
C GLU A 207 2.18 -14.09 -5.57
N THR A 208 2.52 -14.92 -4.58
CA THR A 208 1.68 -15.14 -3.40
C THR A 208 1.47 -13.84 -2.62
N SER A 209 2.52 -13.05 -2.47
CA SER A 209 2.46 -11.74 -1.83
C SER A 209 1.54 -10.76 -2.60
N PHE A 210 1.70 -10.63 -3.91
CA PHE A 210 0.83 -9.79 -4.74
C PHE A 210 -0.64 -10.23 -4.70
N ARG A 211 -0.91 -11.53 -4.69
CA ARG A 211 -2.27 -12.07 -4.54
C ARG A 211 -2.89 -11.68 -3.20
N MET A 212 -2.12 -11.73 -2.10
CA MET A 212 -2.62 -11.30 -0.79
C MET A 212 -2.86 -9.78 -0.77
N GLY A 213 -1.95 -8.99 -1.31
CA GLY A 213 -2.14 -7.54 -1.48
C GLY A 213 -3.37 -7.20 -2.31
N THR A 214 -3.65 -8.00 -3.35
CA THR A 214 -4.87 -7.87 -4.15
C THR A 214 -6.13 -8.12 -3.31
N ASN A 215 -6.16 -9.18 -2.51
CA ASN A 215 -7.29 -9.45 -1.61
C ASN A 215 -7.53 -8.29 -0.66
N ILE A 216 -6.46 -7.77 -0.05
CA ILE A 216 -6.55 -6.64 0.90
C ILE A 216 -7.15 -5.41 0.20
N LEU A 217 -6.69 -5.10 -1.01
CA LEU A 217 -7.21 -3.94 -1.75
C LEU A 217 -8.64 -4.16 -2.22
N VAL A 218 -8.98 -5.34 -2.75
CA VAL A 218 -10.36 -5.68 -3.14
C VAL A 218 -11.28 -5.54 -1.94
N TYR A 219 -10.91 -6.11 -0.79
CA TYR A 219 -11.69 -6.00 0.44
C TYR A 219 -11.90 -4.53 0.83
N ALA A 220 -10.84 -3.75 0.87
CA ALA A 220 -10.88 -2.33 1.25
C ALA A 220 -11.80 -1.48 0.37
N LEU A 221 -11.96 -1.83 -0.91
CA LEU A 221 -12.76 -1.07 -1.88
C LEU A 221 -14.21 -1.57 -2.02
N THR A 222 -14.53 -2.73 -1.45
CA THR A 222 -15.87 -3.35 -1.60
C THR A 222 -16.65 -3.44 -0.29
N HIS A 223 -16.04 -3.15 0.84
CA HIS A 223 -16.60 -3.18 2.19
C HIS A 223 -16.36 -1.86 2.91
#